data_aed8790b7f9472d3122dfb650812fdfc
#
_entry.id   aed8790b7f9472d3122dfb650812fdfc
#
_cell.length_a   1.000
_cell.length_b   1.000
_cell.length_c   1.000
_cell.angle_alpha   90.00
_cell.angle_beta   90.00
_cell.angle_gamma   90.00
#
_symmetry.space_group_name_H-M   'P 1'
#
loop_
_entity.id
_entity.type
_entity.pdbx_description
1 polymer ?
#
loop_
_entity_poly.entity_id
_entity_poly.type
_entity_poly.pdbx_seq_one_letter_code
_entity_poly.pdbx_strand_id
1 'polypeptide(L)'
;MSQQPLLAAALVPSHDHAAFVPQVLTVPAPLQPFVDALLAVEVGPIAPNPLFIAPHESMVLSVQLGRGSDSCIEAKGEHGRNTCVTGIRQWTGSFIPAGRCVTLFALLTPLGSVHVLDSQPLSQVPRIRAHVADLLDRHTTIALESMIALAPTVDAKLNVFATWLEARVTARRQQSSPALRAARAALRLLREPGVPIDELARQAAVSRRQLERHFAHWFGTSPRHLAQVARLQQVSRCAQHGASLADIAAHTGFADQAHMTRVVRQLTGLTPRRFVQSHGSPLAGAFRAATGGGTVYL
;
A
#
# COMPACT_ATOMS: atom_id res chain seq x y z
N MET A 1 -12.03 -12.53 17.02
CA MET A 1 -13.04 -13.45 16.48
C MET A 1 -12.89 -13.50 14.97
N SER A 2 -12.78 -14.69 14.44
CA SER A 2 -12.15 -15.04 13.15
C SER A 2 -13.01 -14.66 11.93
N GLN A 3 -12.49 -13.76 11.08
CA GLN A 3 -13.03 -13.53 9.72
C GLN A 3 -12.29 -14.34 8.62
N GLN A 4 -11.58 -15.39 9.01
CA GLN A 4 -10.74 -16.17 8.07
C GLN A 4 -11.46 -17.14 7.10
N PRO A 5 -12.72 -17.60 7.26
CA PRO A 5 -13.27 -18.61 6.35
C PRO A 5 -13.78 -18.09 5.01
N LEU A 6 -13.96 -16.77 4.81
CA LEU A 6 -14.54 -16.22 3.57
C LEU A 6 -13.57 -16.13 2.38
N LEU A 7 -12.26 -16.05 2.62
CA LEU A 7 -11.28 -15.87 1.56
C LEU A 7 -11.07 -17.14 0.69
N ALA A 8 -11.12 -18.32 1.29
CA ALA A 8 -10.83 -19.55 0.57
C ALA A 8 -11.90 -19.96 -0.47
N ALA A 9 -13.14 -19.50 -0.29
CA ALA A 9 -14.26 -19.82 -1.17
C ALA A 9 -14.44 -18.81 -2.32
N ALA A 10 -13.91 -17.59 -2.19
CA ALA A 10 -14.16 -16.49 -3.14
C ALA A 10 -13.11 -16.32 -4.24
N LEU A 11 -11.99 -17.04 -4.18
CA LEU A 11 -10.91 -16.99 -5.19
C LEU A 11 -11.15 -17.98 -6.34
N VAL A 12 -12.32 -17.92 -6.96
CA VAL A 12 -12.51 -18.47 -8.29
C VAL A 12 -12.03 -17.41 -9.28
N PRO A 13 -11.10 -17.70 -10.20
CA PRO A 13 -10.72 -16.76 -11.25
C PRO A 13 -11.94 -16.45 -12.10
N SER A 14 -12.57 -15.32 -11.90
CA SER A 14 -13.59 -14.84 -12.81
C SER A 14 -12.91 -14.15 -13.99
N HIS A 15 -13.16 -14.62 -15.18
CA HIS A 15 -12.58 -14.12 -16.44
C HIS A 15 -13.10 -12.75 -16.88
N ASP A 16 -13.83 -12.03 -16.05
CA ASP A 16 -14.48 -10.77 -16.42
C ASP A 16 -13.70 -9.54 -15.89
N HIS A 17 -12.48 -9.37 -16.40
CA HIS A 17 -11.57 -8.29 -16.03
C HIS A 17 -11.74 -6.99 -16.85
N ALA A 18 -12.75 -6.93 -17.73
CA ALA A 18 -13.02 -5.77 -18.59
C ALA A 18 -13.46 -4.51 -17.84
N ALA A 19 -13.72 -4.62 -16.52
CA ALA A 19 -14.21 -3.52 -15.69
C ALA A 19 -13.13 -2.61 -15.13
N PHE A 20 -11.82 -2.97 -15.24
CA PHE A 20 -10.73 -2.21 -14.65
C PHE A 20 -9.72 -1.79 -15.72
N VAL A 21 -9.53 -0.50 -15.91
CA VAL A 21 -8.53 0.07 -16.82
C VAL A 21 -7.46 0.78 -16.00
N PRO A 22 -6.32 0.14 -15.75
CA PRO A 22 -5.21 0.77 -15.05
C PRO A 22 -4.39 1.66 -15.99
N GLN A 23 -3.99 2.84 -15.50
CA GLN A 23 -3.03 3.73 -16.13
C GLN A 23 -1.91 4.02 -15.17
N VAL A 24 -0.66 3.89 -15.60
CA VAL A 24 0.53 4.10 -14.77
C VAL A 24 1.27 5.33 -15.25
N LEU A 25 1.56 6.25 -14.33
CA LEU A 25 2.42 7.40 -14.57
C LEU A 25 3.84 7.07 -14.10
N THR A 26 4.83 7.33 -14.96
CA THR A 26 6.24 7.26 -14.52
C THR A 26 6.46 8.26 -13.39
N VAL A 27 6.97 7.78 -12.27
CA VAL A 27 7.21 8.62 -11.09
C VAL A 27 8.27 9.69 -11.45
N PRO A 28 7.94 11.00 -11.36
CA PRO A 28 8.89 12.06 -11.62
C PRO A 28 10.13 11.96 -10.71
N ALA A 29 11.30 12.33 -11.25
CA ALA A 29 12.57 12.19 -10.53
C ALA A 29 12.56 12.82 -9.12
N PRO A 30 11.96 14.00 -8.86
CA PRO A 30 11.89 14.56 -7.51
C PRO A 30 11.08 13.73 -6.54
N LEU A 31 10.12 12.91 -7.02
CA LEU A 31 9.26 12.06 -6.21
C LEU A 31 9.83 10.66 -5.94
N GLN A 32 10.79 10.18 -6.72
CA GLN A 32 11.32 8.81 -6.61
C GLN A 32 11.76 8.37 -5.19
N PRO A 33 12.34 9.23 -4.33
CA PRO A 33 12.64 8.85 -2.95
C PRO A 33 11.40 8.67 -2.06
N PHE A 34 10.26 9.22 -2.47
CA PHE A 34 9.05 9.36 -1.66
C PHE A 34 7.87 8.54 -2.15
N VAL A 35 7.88 8.16 -3.43
CA VAL A 35 6.78 7.47 -4.10
C VAL A 35 7.32 6.31 -4.91
N ASP A 36 6.84 5.10 -4.60
CA ASP A 36 7.21 3.88 -5.33
C ASP A 36 6.45 3.75 -6.65
N ALA A 37 5.18 4.19 -6.67
CA ALA A 37 4.33 4.13 -7.87
C ALA A 37 3.22 5.18 -7.84
N LEU A 38 2.86 5.66 -9.04
CA LEU A 38 1.71 6.51 -9.32
C LEU A 38 0.83 5.83 -10.38
N LEU A 39 -0.42 5.61 -10.06
CA LEU A 39 -1.35 4.99 -11.00
C LEU A 39 -2.79 5.43 -10.78
N ALA A 40 -3.60 5.29 -11.81
CA ALA A 40 -5.04 5.43 -11.75
C ALA A 40 -5.71 4.12 -12.15
N VAL A 41 -6.87 3.86 -11.58
CA VAL A 41 -7.73 2.75 -11.97
C VAL A 41 -9.11 3.31 -12.26
N GLU A 42 -9.55 3.15 -13.49
CA GLU A 42 -10.93 3.41 -13.88
C GLU A 42 -11.74 2.13 -13.72
N VAL A 43 -12.84 2.23 -12.97
CA VAL A 43 -13.76 1.12 -12.74
C VAL A 43 -15.03 1.36 -13.55
N GLY A 44 -15.43 0.36 -14.35
CA GLY A 44 -16.68 0.38 -15.10
C GLY A 44 -17.92 0.25 -14.21
N PRO A 45 -19.12 0.38 -14.81
CA PRO A 45 -20.39 0.38 -14.07
C PRO A 45 -20.72 -0.96 -13.40
N ILE A 46 -20.08 -2.04 -13.81
CA ILE A 46 -20.31 -3.38 -13.30
C ILE A 46 -18.96 -3.96 -12.86
N ALA A 47 -18.74 -4.01 -11.54
CA ALA A 47 -17.65 -4.76 -10.95
C ALA A 47 -18.25 -5.89 -10.10
N PRO A 48 -18.36 -7.10 -10.65
CA PRO A 48 -19.17 -8.16 -10.04
C PRO A 48 -18.50 -8.81 -8.83
N ASN A 49 -17.18 -8.68 -8.67
CA ASN A 49 -16.44 -9.43 -7.68
C ASN A 49 -15.60 -8.52 -6.77
N PRO A 50 -15.45 -8.89 -5.46
CA PRO A 50 -14.55 -8.19 -4.58
C PRO A 50 -13.10 -8.35 -5.05
N LEU A 51 -12.37 -7.24 -5.02
CA LEU A 51 -10.91 -7.24 -5.17
C LEU A 51 -10.27 -7.52 -3.81
N PHE A 52 -9.32 -8.42 -3.77
CA PHE A 52 -8.55 -8.70 -2.58
C PHE A 52 -7.22 -7.95 -2.63
N ILE A 53 -6.91 -7.23 -1.57
CA ILE A 53 -5.70 -6.41 -1.47
C ILE A 53 -4.76 -7.08 -0.47
N ALA A 54 -3.66 -7.62 -0.97
CA ALA A 54 -2.61 -8.20 -0.12
C ALA A 54 -1.91 -7.12 0.73
N PRO A 55 -1.36 -7.49 1.90
CA PRO A 55 -0.47 -6.59 2.63
C PRO A 55 0.68 -6.13 1.75
N HIS A 56 0.90 -4.82 1.67
CA HIS A 56 1.95 -4.19 0.88
C HIS A 56 2.89 -3.38 1.77
N GLU A 57 4.12 -3.25 1.34
CA GLU A 57 5.20 -2.56 2.07
C GLU A 57 5.09 -1.03 2.03
N SER A 58 4.33 -0.49 1.06
CA SER A 58 4.08 0.93 0.93
C SER A 58 2.75 1.32 1.58
N MET A 59 2.70 2.53 2.09
CA MET A 59 1.42 3.15 2.45
C MET A 59 0.76 3.70 1.19
N VAL A 60 -0.56 3.61 1.12
CA VAL A 60 -1.29 4.00 -0.08
C VAL A 60 -2.10 5.26 0.18
N LEU A 61 -1.75 6.34 -0.51
CA LEU A 61 -2.60 7.52 -0.62
C LEU A 61 -3.50 7.34 -1.85
N SER A 62 -4.80 7.43 -1.66
CA SER A 62 -5.80 7.29 -2.73
C SER A 62 -6.73 8.49 -2.80
N VAL A 63 -7.03 8.93 -4.02
CA VAL A 63 -8.06 9.94 -4.31
C VAL A 63 -9.09 9.29 -5.22
N GLN A 64 -10.31 9.15 -4.72
CA GLN A 64 -11.41 8.54 -5.45
C GLN A 64 -12.39 9.60 -5.92
N LEU A 65 -12.75 9.55 -7.20
CA LEU A 65 -13.73 10.40 -7.86
C LEU A 65 -14.89 9.54 -8.37
N GLY A 66 -16.11 9.98 -8.13
CA GLY A 66 -17.32 9.23 -8.44
C GLY A 66 -17.92 8.51 -7.24
N ARG A 67 -18.94 7.67 -7.45
CA ARG A 67 -19.54 6.90 -6.37
C ARG A 67 -18.58 5.82 -5.92
N GLY A 68 -18.10 5.92 -4.68
CA GLY A 68 -17.20 4.97 -4.09
C GLY A 68 -17.88 3.73 -3.55
N SER A 69 -17.10 2.70 -3.26
CA SER A 69 -17.58 1.52 -2.56
C SER A 69 -17.59 1.74 -1.06
N ASP A 70 -18.71 1.41 -0.44
CA ASP A 70 -18.90 1.54 1.02
C ASP A 70 -18.31 0.36 1.82
N SER A 71 -17.74 -0.64 1.14
CA SER A 71 -17.43 -1.93 1.78
C SER A 71 -16.18 -1.94 2.66
N CYS A 72 -15.31 -0.94 2.59
CA CYS A 72 -14.11 -0.89 3.44
C CYS A 72 -14.18 0.17 4.53
N ILE A 73 -15.14 1.10 4.43
CA ILE A 73 -15.34 2.14 5.45
C ILE A 73 -16.82 2.52 5.39
N GLU A 74 -17.41 2.62 6.54
CA GLU A 74 -18.59 3.43 6.78
C GLU A 74 -18.26 4.92 6.55
N ALA A 75 -17.82 5.26 5.35
CA ALA A 75 -17.62 6.63 4.96
C ALA A 75 -18.96 7.14 4.44
N LYS A 76 -19.75 7.70 5.31
CA LYS A 76 -20.77 8.69 4.96
C LYS A 76 -20.06 9.92 4.36
N GLY A 77 -19.41 9.72 3.20
CA GLY A 77 -18.79 10.78 2.43
C GLY A 77 -19.85 11.50 1.63
N GLU A 78 -20.26 12.67 2.08
CA GLU A 78 -20.99 13.63 1.27
C GLU A 78 -20.16 13.92 0.02
N HIS A 79 -20.78 13.78 -1.17
CA HIS A 79 -20.29 14.26 -2.47
C HIS A 79 -19.40 13.38 -3.35
N GLY A 80 -19.28 12.08 -3.16
CA GLY A 80 -18.62 11.20 -4.14
C GLY A 80 -17.11 11.46 -4.34
N ARG A 81 -16.46 12.15 -3.42
CA ARG A 81 -15.02 12.39 -3.38
C ARG A 81 -14.46 11.85 -2.08
N ASN A 82 -13.36 11.13 -2.17
CA ASN A 82 -12.79 10.48 -1.00
C ASN A 82 -11.29 10.36 -1.12
N THR A 83 -10.56 11.14 -0.34
CA THR A 83 -9.11 11.07 -0.24
C THR A 83 -8.71 10.38 1.04
N CYS A 84 -8.07 9.22 0.91
CA CYS A 84 -7.73 8.37 2.03
C CYS A 84 -6.26 7.93 2.03
N VAL A 85 -5.74 7.73 3.23
CA VAL A 85 -4.49 7.01 3.46
C VAL A 85 -4.79 5.63 4.01
N THR A 86 -4.20 4.62 3.40
CA THR A 86 -4.20 3.25 3.91
C THR A 86 -2.81 2.91 4.42
N GLY A 87 -2.71 2.54 5.68
CA GLY A 87 -1.48 2.09 6.31
C GLY A 87 -1.06 0.68 5.86
N ILE A 88 0.05 0.20 6.42
CA ILE A 88 0.55 -1.15 6.16
C ILE A 88 -0.42 -2.17 6.77
N ARG A 89 -1.08 -2.95 5.92
CA ARG A 89 -2.11 -3.89 6.33
C ARG A 89 -1.53 -5.06 7.11
N GLN A 90 -2.29 -5.54 8.08
CA GLN A 90 -1.92 -6.72 8.86
C GLN A 90 -2.33 -8.04 8.18
N TRP A 91 -3.33 -7.98 7.31
CA TRP A 91 -3.87 -9.11 6.54
C TRP A 91 -4.51 -8.60 5.25
N THR A 92 -4.82 -9.51 4.36
CA THR A 92 -5.54 -9.21 3.11
C THR A 92 -6.90 -8.58 3.41
N GLY A 93 -7.15 -7.44 2.79
CA GLY A 93 -8.46 -6.78 2.80
C GLY A 93 -9.25 -7.06 1.54
N SER A 94 -10.54 -6.75 1.54
CA SER A 94 -11.39 -6.77 0.35
C SER A 94 -11.88 -5.37 0.00
N PHE A 95 -12.12 -5.15 -1.28
CA PHE A 95 -12.66 -3.91 -1.83
C PHE A 95 -13.70 -4.26 -2.90
N ILE A 96 -14.91 -3.73 -2.78
CA ILE A 96 -15.97 -3.91 -3.77
C ILE A 96 -16.29 -2.54 -4.37
N PRO A 97 -16.00 -2.31 -5.67
CA PRO A 97 -16.38 -1.06 -6.32
C PRO A 97 -17.92 -0.94 -6.40
N ALA A 98 -18.46 0.22 -6.06
CA ALA A 98 -19.90 0.47 -6.02
C ALA A 98 -20.41 1.23 -7.25
N GLY A 99 -19.75 1.13 -8.38
CA GLY A 99 -20.13 1.78 -9.63
C GLY A 99 -18.97 2.44 -10.35
N ARG A 100 -19.28 3.26 -11.37
CA ARG A 100 -18.24 3.93 -12.16
C ARG A 100 -17.47 4.93 -11.31
N CYS A 101 -16.18 4.71 -11.16
CA CYS A 101 -15.29 5.63 -10.45
C CYS A 101 -13.90 5.63 -11.05
N VAL A 102 -13.15 6.70 -10.80
CA VAL A 102 -11.71 6.78 -11.07
C VAL A 102 -11.02 6.93 -9.72
N THR A 103 -10.06 6.06 -9.44
CA THR A 103 -9.25 6.13 -8.23
C THR A 103 -7.78 6.32 -8.61
N LEU A 104 -7.17 7.39 -8.11
CA LEU A 104 -5.75 7.64 -8.21
C LEU A 104 -5.06 7.05 -6.99
N PHE A 105 -3.90 6.45 -7.19
CA PHE A 105 -3.10 5.86 -6.13
C PHE A 105 -1.68 6.39 -6.18
N ALA A 106 -1.15 6.80 -5.03
CA ALA A 106 0.27 6.97 -4.79
C ALA A 106 0.71 5.95 -3.73
N LEU A 107 1.65 5.09 -4.09
CA LEU A 107 2.29 4.17 -3.16
C LEU A 107 3.47 4.90 -2.53
N LEU A 108 3.32 5.25 -1.26
CA LEU A 108 4.30 6.07 -0.55
C LEU A 108 5.37 5.19 0.10
N THR A 109 6.64 5.53 -0.13
CA THR A 109 7.73 5.00 0.68
C THR A 109 7.55 5.43 2.15
N PRO A 110 8.25 4.82 3.11
CA PRO A 110 8.28 5.32 4.48
C PRO A 110 8.71 6.80 4.59
N LEU A 111 9.61 7.28 3.73
CA LEU A 111 9.95 8.71 3.67
C LEU A 111 8.79 9.53 3.12
N GLY A 112 8.16 9.06 2.05
CA GLY A 112 7.01 9.72 1.44
C GLY A 112 5.87 9.89 2.43
N SER A 113 5.56 8.87 3.22
CA SER A 113 4.50 8.96 4.22
C SER A 113 4.77 10.06 5.26
N VAL A 114 6.00 10.16 5.75
CA VAL A 114 6.39 11.21 6.71
C VAL A 114 6.32 12.61 6.11
N HIS A 115 6.74 12.79 4.85
CA HIS A 115 6.74 14.11 4.21
C HIS A 115 5.34 14.53 3.75
N VAL A 116 4.61 13.63 3.09
CA VAL A 116 3.28 13.94 2.55
C VAL A 116 2.25 14.15 3.65
N LEU A 117 2.32 13.36 4.73
CA LEU A 117 1.37 13.41 5.84
C LEU A 117 1.81 14.32 6.99
N ASP A 118 2.81 15.16 6.77
CA ASP A 118 3.22 16.14 7.77
C ASP A 118 3.71 15.54 9.09
N SER A 119 4.28 14.34 9.05
CA SER A 119 4.63 13.56 10.23
C SER A 119 3.42 13.32 11.16
N GLN A 120 2.21 13.32 10.62
CA GLN A 120 1.03 12.98 11.41
C GLN A 120 1.06 11.50 11.80
N PRO A 121 0.74 11.18 13.07
CA PRO A 121 0.82 9.81 13.54
C PRO A 121 -0.34 8.98 13.04
N LEU A 122 -0.03 7.85 12.42
CA LEU A 122 -1.05 6.87 12.01
C LEU A 122 -1.55 6.00 13.17
N SER A 123 -0.90 6.04 14.33
CA SER A 123 -1.39 5.35 15.54
C SER A 123 -2.78 5.80 15.99
N GLN A 124 -3.18 7.01 15.60
CA GLN A 124 -4.49 7.59 15.92
C GLN A 124 -5.57 7.23 14.88
N VAL A 125 -5.16 6.59 13.78
CA VAL A 125 -6.09 6.17 12.72
C VAL A 125 -6.76 4.87 13.10
N PRO A 126 -8.10 4.84 13.27
CA PRO A 126 -8.78 3.59 13.54
C PRO A 126 -8.63 2.64 12.34
N ARG A 127 -7.90 1.55 12.56
CA ARG A 127 -7.92 0.34 11.73
C ARG A 127 -7.61 0.49 10.23
N ILE A 128 -6.41 0.88 9.81
CA ILE A 128 -5.92 0.63 8.44
C ILE A 128 -6.12 1.79 7.45
N ARG A 129 -7.19 2.57 7.51
CA ARG A 129 -7.49 3.65 6.56
C ARG A 129 -8.01 4.89 7.27
N ALA A 130 -7.50 6.07 6.93
CA ALA A 130 -7.95 7.37 7.42
C ALA A 130 -8.32 8.28 6.25
N HIS A 131 -9.27 9.16 6.49
CA HIS A 131 -9.43 10.31 5.60
C HIS A 131 -8.23 11.25 5.73
N VAL A 132 -7.72 11.73 4.61
CA VAL A 132 -6.61 12.68 4.61
C VAL A 132 -7.00 13.98 5.32
N ALA A 133 -8.27 14.35 5.28
CA ALA A 133 -8.80 15.50 6.00
C ALA A 133 -8.66 15.42 7.54
N ASP A 134 -8.55 14.20 8.10
CA ASP A 134 -8.33 13.99 9.53
C ASP A 134 -6.84 14.05 9.89
N LEU A 135 -5.96 13.84 8.91
CA LEU A 135 -4.50 13.84 9.08
C LEU A 135 -3.84 15.17 8.70
N LEU A 136 -4.32 15.77 7.63
CA LEU A 136 -3.90 17.11 7.21
C LEU A 136 -4.97 18.12 7.67
N ASP A 137 -5.33 19.02 6.81
CA ASP A 137 -6.47 19.89 7.06
C ASP A 137 -7.52 19.69 5.94
N ARG A 138 -8.77 19.99 6.29
CA ARG A 138 -9.89 19.84 5.37
C ARG A 138 -9.75 20.71 4.12
N HIS A 139 -9.19 21.89 4.26
CA HIS A 139 -9.01 22.83 3.14
C HIS A 139 -8.02 22.29 2.11
N THR A 140 -6.86 21.80 2.56
CA THR A 140 -5.85 21.15 1.71
C THR A 140 -6.43 19.95 0.97
N THR A 141 -7.25 19.14 1.65
CA THR A 141 -7.88 17.95 1.04
C THR A 141 -8.90 18.34 -0.02
N ILE A 142 -9.81 19.30 0.26
CA ILE A 142 -10.81 19.79 -0.69
C ILE A 142 -10.13 20.46 -1.91
N ALA A 143 -9.06 21.20 -1.70
CA ALA A 143 -8.31 21.83 -2.79
C ALA A 143 -7.73 20.78 -3.74
N LEU A 144 -7.09 19.73 -3.20
CA LEU A 144 -6.57 18.60 -4.00
C LEU A 144 -7.69 17.93 -4.80
N GLU A 145 -8.77 17.54 -4.13
CA GLU A 145 -9.90 16.87 -4.77
C GLU A 145 -10.52 17.72 -5.88
N SER A 146 -10.64 19.02 -5.64
CA SER A 146 -11.19 19.97 -6.63
C SER A 146 -10.28 20.11 -7.85
N MET A 147 -8.97 20.27 -7.66
CA MET A 147 -8.01 20.34 -8.76
C MET A 147 -8.02 19.06 -9.60
N ILE A 148 -8.04 17.89 -8.97
CA ILE A 148 -8.10 16.60 -9.66
C ILE A 148 -9.44 16.46 -10.40
N ALA A 149 -10.55 16.85 -9.80
CA ALA A 149 -11.87 16.75 -10.43
C ALA A 149 -12.00 17.60 -11.70
N LEU A 150 -11.38 18.78 -11.72
CA LEU A 150 -11.38 19.70 -12.87
C LEU A 150 -10.48 19.22 -14.02
N ALA A 151 -9.51 18.37 -13.77
CA ALA A 151 -8.63 17.87 -14.81
C ALA A 151 -9.41 16.99 -15.82
N PRO A 152 -9.23 17.21 -17.16
CA PRO A 152 -10.14 16.64 -18.16
C PRO A 152 -9.90 15.14 -18.43
N THR A 153 -8.69 14.65 -18.28
CA THR A 153 -8.30 13.27 -18.59
C THR A 153 -7.68 12.59 -17.37
N VAL A 154 -7.62 11.27 -17.38
CA VAL A 154 -6.98 10.50 -16.29
C VAL A 154 -5.50 10.85 -16.17
N ASP A 155 -4.80 11.02 -17.31
CA ASP A 155 -3.40 11.46 -17.31
C ASP A 155 -3.24 12.86 -16.71
N ALA A 156 -4.11 13.81 -17.06
CA ALA A 156 -4.10 15.14 -16.46
C ALA A 156 -4.36 15.08 -14.95
N LYS A 157 -5.27 14.20 -14.48
CA LYS A 157 -5.54 13.97 -13.06
C LYS A 157 -4.31 13.42 -12.33
N LEU A 158 -3.62 12.44 -12.93
CA LEU A 158 -2.36 11.89 -12.39
C LEU A 158 -1.27 12.95 -12.31
N ASN A 159 -1.12 13.80 -13.32
CA ASN A 159 -0.14 14.89 -13.33
C ASN A 159 -0.45 15.93 -12.24
N VAL A 160 -1.71 16.32 -12.06
CA VAL A 160 -2.14 17.20 -10.96
C VAL A 160 -1.79 16.58 -9.61
N PHE A 161 -2.05 15.29 -9.45
CA PHE A 161 -1.74 14.56 -8.23
C PHE A 161 -0.22 14.51 -7.97
N ALA A 162 0.58 14.22 -8.99
CA ALA A 162 2.05 14.24 -8.90
C ALA A 162 2.58 15.61 -8.51
N THR A 163 2.09 16.68 -9.13
CA THR A 163 2.48 18.07 -8.80
C THR A 163 2.15 18.42 -7.35
N TRP A 164 0.98 18.01 -6.86
CA TRP A 164 0.61 18.22 -5.47
C TRP A 164 1.56 17.47 -4.52
N LEU A 165 1.90 16.21 -4.83
CA LEU A 165 2.87 15.42 -4.06
C LEU A 165 4.25 16.08 -4.05
N GLU A 166 4.72 16.59 -5.19
CA GLU A 166 6.00 17.31 -5.29
C GLU A 166 6.01 18.55 -4.40
N ALA A 167 4.95 19.34 -4.43
CA ALA A 167 4.83 20.51 -3.55
C ALA A 167 4.89 20.10 -2.07
N ARG A 168 4.24 18.99 -1.69
CA ARG A 168 4.24 18.48 -0.32
C ARG A 168 5.63 18.03 0.13
N VAL A 169 6.35 17.27 -0.67
CA VAL A 169 7.68 16.76 -0.30
C VAL A 169 8.75 17.86 -0.32
N THR A 170 8.60 18.88 -1.19
CA THR A 170 9.53 19.99 -1.33
C THR A 170 9.38 21.02 -0.20
N ALA A 171 8.15 21.28 0.24
CA ALA A 171 7.88 22.23 1.32
C ALA A 171 8.56 21.85 2.65
N ARG A 172 8.98 20.60 2.79
CA ARG A 172 9.60 20.07 4.00
C ARG A 172 11.04 19.59 3.78
N ARG A 173 11.96 20.51 3.75
CA ARG A 173 13.38 20.21 4.04
C ARG A 173 13.53 19.98 5.54
N GLN A 174 13.16 18.81 6.02
CA GLN A 174 13.26 18.53 7.45
C GLN A 174 14.68 18.13 7.87
N GLN A 175 15.14 18.81 8.89
CA GLN A 175 16.21 18.37 9.77
C GLN A 175 15.82 17.07 10.47
N SER A 176 16.82 16.33 10.97
CA SER A 176 16.66 15.05 11.65
C SER A 176 15.53 15.05 12.69
N SER A 177 14.44 14.34 12.42
CA SER A 177 13.31 14.15 13.34
C SER A 177 13.15 12.68 13.73
N PRO A 178 12.44 12.36 14.83
CA PRO A 178 12.13 10.97 15.18
C PRO A 178 11.38 10.22 14.06
N ALA A 179 10.48 10.91 13.33
CA ALA A 179 9.75 10.35 12.21
C ALA A 179 10.69 9.96 11.06
N LEU A 180 11.66 10.83 10.71
CA LEU A 180 12.64 10.53 9.67
C LEU A 180 13.60 9.41 10.06
N ARG A 181 13.99 9.30 11.34
CA ARG A 181 14.80 8.16 11.80
C ARG A 181 14.02 6.86 11.66
N ALA A 182 12.74 6.85 12.06
CA ALA A 182 11.87 5.69 11.87
C ALA A 182 11.70 5.34 10.38
N ALA A 183 11.51 6.34 9.51
CA ALA A 183 11.39 6.12 8.07
C ALA A 183 12.65 5.53 7.43
N ARG A 184 13.84 6.00 7.82
CA ARG A 184 15.12 5.43 7.36
C ARG A 184 15.29 4.00 7.85
N ALA A 185 14.94 3.70 9.11
CA ALA A 185 14.95 2.33 9.63
C ALA A 185 13.97 1.43 8.88
N ALA A 186 12.77 1.94 8.57
CA ALA A 186 11.79 1.20 7.77
C ALA A 186 12.31 0.93 6.34
N LEU A 187 12.88 1.93 5.66
CA LEU A 187 13.48 1.74 4.33
C LEU A 187 14.60 0.69 4.33
N ARG A 188 15.44 0.69 5.36
CA ARG A 188 16.46 -0.34 5.47
C ARG A 188 15.85 -1.72 5.65
N LEU A 189 14.83 -1.84 6.52
CA LEU A 189 14.13 -3.10 6.76
C LEU A 189 13.45 -3.64 5.50
N LEU A 190 12.95 -2.76 4.63
CA LEU A 190 12.37 -3.15 3.34
C LEU A 190 13.41 -3.70 2.36
N ARG A 191 14.62 -3.15 2.38
CA ARG A 191 15.75 -3.64 1.56
C ARG A 191 16.33 -4.93 2.11
N GLU A 192 16.43 -5.04 3.43
CA GLU A 192 17.04 -6.15 4.16
C GLU A 192 16.06 -6.69 5.23
N PRO A 193 15.01 -7.46 4.88
CA PRO A 193 14.01 -7.91 5.84
C PRO A 193 14.54 -8.89 6.91
N GLY A 194 15.77 -9.36 6.75
CA GLY A 194 16.49 -10.22 7.70
C GLY A 194 17.27 -9.45 8.75
N VAL A 195 17.43 -8.14 8.64
CA VAL A 195 18.22 -7.36 9.58
C VAL A 195 17.67 -7.45 11.00
N PRO A 196 18.49 -7.71 12.03
CA PRO A 196 18.04 -7.76 13.42
C PRO A 196 17.46 -6.41 13.87
N ILE A 197 16.33 -6.45 14.59
CA ILE A 197 15.67 -5.21 15.07
C ILE A 197 16.57 -4.41 16.01
N ASP A 198 17.41 -5.09 16.80
CA ASP A 198 18.38 -4.43 17.69
C ASP A 198 19.46 -3.67 16.91
N GLU A 199 19.86 -4.20 15.75
CA GLU A 199 20.78 -3.53 14.82
C GLU A 199 20.15 -2.27 14.23
N LEU A 200 18.87 -2.36 13.80
CA LEU A 200 18.12 -1.18 13.32
C LEU A 200 17.98 -0.11 14.39
N ALA A 201 17.68 -0.51 15.63
CA ALA A 201 17.55 0.40 16.76
C ALA A 201 18.88 1.13 17.05
N ARG A 202 19.99 0.39 17.05
CA ARG A 202 21.34 0.94 17.25
C ARG A 202 21.69 1.98 16.18
N GLN A 203 21.42 1.69 14.92
CA GLN A 203 21.66 2.63 13.81
C GLN A 203 20.77 3.86 13.83
N ALA A 204 19.51 3.70 14.28
CA ALA A 204 18.60 4.81 14.49
C ALA A 204 18.94 5.64 15.76
N ALA A 205 19.98 5.25 16.51
CA ALA A 205 20.36 5.84 17.79
C ALA A 205 19.19 5.89 18.78
N VAL A 206 18.44 4.80 18.89
CA VAL A 206 17.32 4.63 19.83
C VAL A 206 17.32 3.24 20.45
N SER A 207 16.64 3.05 21.58
CA SER A 207 16.41 1.71 22.11
C SER A 207 15.43 0.93 21.22
N ARG A 208 15.48 -0.41 21.28
CA ARG A 208 14.52 -1.28 20.56
C ARG A 208 13.08 -0.89 20.88
N ARG A 209 12.75 -0.68 22.17
CA ARG A 209 11.41 -0.26 22.59
C ARG A 209 10.99 1.09 21.99
N GLN A 210 11.93 2.03 21.88
CA GLN A 210 11.66 3.32 21.22
C GLN A 210 11.43 3.12 19.71
N LEU A 211 12.22 2.27 19.04
CA LEU A 211 12.03 1.98 17.63
C LEU A 211 10.65 1.36 17.39
N GLU A 212 10.25 0.35 18.16
CA GLU A 212 8.94 -0.29 18.08
C GLU A 212 7.80 0.72 18.29
N ARG A 213 7.94 1.63 19.29
CA ARG A 213 6.98 2.71 19.51
C ARG A 213 6.93 3.70 18.35
N HIS A 214 8.07 4.05 17.75
CA HIS A 214 8.12 4.93 16.58
C HIS A 214 7.44 4.29 15.37
N PHE A 215 7.64 2.99 15.13
CA PHE A 215 6.96 2.27 14.05
C PHE A 215 5.44 2.23 14.26
N ALA A 216 5.00 1.89 15.47
CA ALA A 216 3.57 1.92 15.80
C ALA A 216 2.98 3.33 15.62
N HIS A 217 3.71 4.36 16.03
CA HIS A 217 3.26 5.74 15.97
C HIS A 217 3.17 6.28 14.54
N TRP A 218 4.26 6.14 13.75
CA TRP A 218 4.34 6.75 12.41
C TRP A 218 3.77 5.89 11.29
N PHE A 219 3.78 4.56 11.43
CA PHE A 219 3.38 3.63 10.37
C PHE A 219 2.21 2.71 10.76
N GLY A 220 1.71 2.80 11.99
CA GLY A 220 0.62 1.94 12.46
C GLY A 220 0.98 0.46 12.53
N THR A 221 2.28 0.11 12.50
CA THR A 221 2.77 -1.27 12.43
C THR A 221 3.99 -1.49 13.33
N SER A 222 4.48 -2.72 13.43
CA SER A 222 5.75 -3.04 14.10
C SER A 222 6.86 -3.31 13.07
N PRO A 223 8.15 -3.14 13.44
CA PRO A 223 9.26 -3.52 12.58
C PRO A 223 9.19 -4.99 12.13
N ARG A 224 8.82 -5.89 13.05
CA ARG A 224 8.67 -7.32 12.75
C ARG A 224 7.59 -7.59 11.69
N HIS A 225 6.44 -6.93 11.81
CA HIS A 225 5.35 -7.08 10.84
C HIS A 225 5.75 -6.52 9.48
N LEU A 226 6.39 -5.34 9.43
CA LEU A 226 6.89 -4.77 8.17
C LEU A 226 7.90 -5.71 7.49
N ALA A 227 8.80 -6.34 8.25
CA ALA A 227 9.72 -7.35 7.72
C ALA A 227 8.98 -8.57 7.13
N GLN A 228 7.90 -9.04 7.78
CA GLN A 228 7.09 -10.13 7.25
C GLN A 228 6.39 -9.74 5.94
N VAL A 229 5.85 -8.51 5.86
CA VAL A 229 5.22 -7.99 4.64
C VAL A 229 6.26 -7.85 3.52
N ALA A 230 7.45 -7.32 3.81
CA ALA A 230 8.54 -7.21 2.84
C ALA A 230 8.95 -8.59 2.28
N ARG A 231 9.08 -9.60 3.15
CA ARG A 231 9.35 -10.99 2.71
C ARG A 231 8.21 -11.56 1.87
N LEU A 232 6.94 -11.28 2.23
CA LEU A 232 5.79 -11.68 1.42
C LEU A 232 5.88 -11.10 0.00
N GLN A 233 6.23 -9.82 -0.12
CA GLN A 233 6.41 -9.17 -1.41
C GLN A 233 7.61 -9.75 -2.19
N GLN A 234 8.68 -10.14 -1.50
CA GLN A 234 9.80 -10.86 -2.14
C GLN A 234 9.37 -12.25 -2.65
N VAL A 235 8.53 -12.99 -1.90
CA VAL A 235 7.94 -14.26 -2.40
C VAL A 235 7.22 -14.04 -3.71
N SER A 236 6.42 -12.98 -3.83
CA SER A 236 5.73 -12.61 -5.06
C SER A 236 6.70 -12.34 -6.21
N ARG A 237 7.74 -11.55 -5.96
CA ARG A 237 8.77 -11.22 -6.97
C ARG A 237 9.55 -12.46 -7.44
N CYS A 238 10.03 -13.28 -6.51
CA CYS A 238 10.77 -14.50 -6.87
C CYS A 238 9.93 -15.51 -7.66
N ALA A 239 8.64 -15.62 -7.33
CA ALA A 239 7.73 -16.54 -8.02
C ALA A 239 7.57 -16.22 -9.52
N GLN A 240 7.67 -14.95 -9.91
CA GLN A 240 7.57 -14.51 -11.31
C GLN A 240 8.74 -15.01 -12.16
N HIS A 241 9.85 -15.38 -11.54
CA HIS A 241 11.04 -15.92 -12.21
C HIS A 241 11.07 -17.47 -12.24
N GLY A 242 9.95 -18.12 -11.87
CA GLY A 242 9.80 -19.57 -11.96
C GLY A 242 10.57 -20.36 -10.87
N ALA A 243 11.01 -19.71 -9.79
CA ALA A 243 11.71 -20.36 -8.68
C ALA A 243 10.81 -21.37 -7.94
N SER A 244 11.40 -22.47 -7.45
CA SER A 244 10.67 -23.42 -6.60
C SER A 244 10.32 -22.80 -5.24
N LEU A 245 9.29 -23.31 -4.56
CA LEU A 245 8.92 -22.80 -3.23
C LEU A 245 10.03 -22.96 -2.19
N ALA A 246 10.89 -23.98 -2.34
CA ALA A 246 12.05 -24.17 -1.48
C ALA A 246 13.11 -23.09 -1.73
N ASP A 247 13.42 -22.81 -3.00
CA ASP A 247 14.36 -21.75 -3.39
C ASP A 247 13.85 -20.39 -2.97
N ILE A 248 12.55 -20.12 -3.16
CA ILE A 248 11.91 -18.87 -2.71
C ILE A 248 12.09 -18.71 -1.21
N ALA A 249 11.81 -19.75 -0.40
CA ALA A 249 11.98 -19.67 1.05
C ALA A 249 13.42 -19.35 1.46
N ALA A 250 14.39 -19.98 0.82
CA ALA A 250 15.81 -19.73 1.07
C ALA A 250 16.22 -18.30 0.71
N HIS A 251 15.83 -17.80 -0.47
CA HIS A 251 16.19 -16.47 -0.96
C HIS A 251 15.50 -15.32 -0.23
N THR A 252 14.30 -15.56 0.32
CA THR A 252 13.51 -14.51 0.98
C THR A 252 13.70 -14.45 2.50
N GLY A 253 14.71 -15.20 3.02
CA GLY A 253 15.11 -15.13 4.42
C GLY A 253 14.13 -15.77 5.39
N PHE A 254 13.34 -16.75 4.94
CA PHE A 254 12.61 -17.65 5.84
C PHE A 254 13.54 -18.75 6.34
N ALA A 255 13.32 -19.23 7.55
CA ALA A 255 14.10 -20.32 8.11
C ALA A 255 13.97 -21.62 7.28
N ASP A 256 12.76 -21.88 6.79
CA ASP A 256 12.41 -23.02 5.95
C ASP A 256 11.09 -22.75 5.20
N GLN A 257 10.73 -23.66 4.30
CA GLN A 257 9.47 -23.60 3.55
C GLN A 257 8.23 -23.67 4.45
N ALA A 258 8.29 -24.38 5.59
CA ALA A 258 7.18 -24.48 6.54
C ALA A 258 6.95 -23.12 7.24
N HIS A 259 8.01 -22.43 7.61
CA HIS A 259 7.94 -21.06 8.13
C HIS A 259 7.34 -20.09 7.10
N MET A 260 7.82 -20.12 5.85
CA MET A 260 7.23 -19.34 4.76
C MET A 260 5.75 -19.62 4.61
N THR A 261 5.35 -20.90 4.61
CA THR A 261 3.94 -21.30 4.46
C THR A 261 3.07 -20.73 5.59
N ARG A 262 3.54 -20.76 6.83
CA ARG A 262 2.81 -20.19 7.98
C ARG A 262 2.63 -18.68 7.83
N VAL A 263 3.68 -17.94 7.48
CA VAL A 263 3.63 -16.48 7.33
C VAL A 263 2.74 -16.07 6.16
N VAL A 264 2.89 -16.70 4.99
CA VAL A 264 2.04 -16.42 3.82
C VAL A 264 0.56 -16.65 4.16
N ARG A 265 0.23 -17.80 4.80
CA ARG A 265 -1.14 -18.07 5.23
C ARG A 265 -1.67 -17.07 6.25
N GLN A 266 -0.85 -16.68 7.21
CA GLN A 266 -1.23 -15.68 8.22
C GLN A 266 -1.57 -14.32 7.58
N LEU A 267 -0.78 -13.86 6.60
CA LEU A 267 -0.95 -12.55 5.98
C LEU A 267 -2.02 -12.54 4.89
N THR A 268 -2.17 -13.65 4.14
CA THR A 268 -3.01 -13.67 2.94
C THR A 268 -4.22 -14.61 3.05
N GLY A 269 -4.24 -15.53 3.99
CA GLY A 269 -5.22 -16.61 4.04
C GLY A 269 -4.95 -17.72 3.02
N LEU A 270 -3.95 -17.58 2.14
CA LEU A 270 -3.65 -18.50 1.05
C LEU A 270 -2.44 -19.38 1.35
N THR A 271 -2.36 -20.54 0.68
CA THR A 271 -1.10 -21.28 0.60
C THR A 271 -0.10 -20.53 -0.30
N PRO A 272 1.23 -20.69 -0.13
CA PRO A 272 2.22 -20.06 -1.02
C PRO A 272 1.95 -20.36 -2.50
N ARG A 273 1.59 -21.59 -2.84
CA ARG A 273 1.26 -21.97 -4.22
C ARG A 273 0.08 -21.18 -4.77
N ARG A 274 -1.02 -21.05 -4.01
CA ARG A 274 -2.17 -20.23 -4.42
C ARG A 274 -1.84 -18.76 -4.47
N PHE A 275 -1.06 -18.27 -3.52
CA PHE A 275 -0.61 -16.87 -3.49
C PHE A 275 0.18 -16.51 -4.75
N VAL A 276 1.12 -17.35 -5.17
CA VAL A 276 1.91 -17.07 -6.39
C VAL A 276 1.11 -17.30 -7.68
N GLN A 277 0.07 -18.12 -7.67
CA GLN A 277 -0.80 -18.36 -8.81
C GLN A 277 -1.91 -17.31 -8.98
N SER A 278 -2.24 -16.56 -7.95
CA SER A 278 -3.31 -15.53 -7.97
C SER A 278 -2.97 -14.27 -8.76
N HIS A 279 -1.88 -14.27 -9.51
CA HIS A 279 -1.29 -13.10 -10.17
C HIS A 279 -1.90 -12.80 -11.56
N GLY A 280 -3.02 -13.41 -11.92
CA GLY A 280 -3.56 -13.39 -13.28
C GLY A 280 -4.40 -12.17 -13.66
N SER A 281 -4.81 -11.30 -12.73
CA SER A 281 -5.67 -10.17 -13.08
C SER A 281 -4.90 -9.04 -13.79
N PRO A 282 -5.48 -8.35 -14.80
CA PRO A 282 -4.87 -7.18 -15.43
C PRO A 282 -4.52 -6.08 -14.42
N LEU A 283 -5.36 -5.90 -13.41
CA LEU A 283 -5.14 -4.93 -12.33
C LEU A 283 -3.91 -5.31 -11.49
N ALA A 284 -3.80 -6.58 -11.08
CA ALA A 284 -2.61 -7.07 -10.38
C ALA A 284 -1.35 -6.94 -11.25
N GLY A 285 -1.47 -7.15 -12.56
CA GLY A 285 -0.40 -6.93 -13.53
C GLY A 285 0.07 -5.48 -13.57
N ALA A 286 -0.85 -4.52 -13.62
CA ALA A 286 -0.52 -3.10 -13.62
C ALA A 286 0.14 -2.63 -12.32
N PHE A 287 -0.36 -3.08 -11.17
CA PHE A 287 0.28 -2.77 -9.89
C PHE A 287 1.68 -3.37 -9.78
N ARG A 288 1.88 -4.61 -10.24
CA ARG A 288 3.22 -5.22 -10.29
C ARG A 288 4.18 -4.45 -11.19
N ALA A 289 3.73 -4.06 -12.39
CA ALA A 289 4.54 -3.25 -13.30
C ALA A 289 4.93 -1.92 -12.67
N ALA A 290 3.99 -1.26 -11.98
CA ALA A 290 4.22 0.01 -11.31
C ALA A 290 5.14 -0.10 -10.08
N THR A 291 5.14 -1.25 -9.38
CA THR A 291 5.87 -1.45 -8.10
C THR A 291 7.14 -2.30 -8.24
N GLY A 292 7.60 -2.58 -9.45
CA GLY A 292 8.78 -3.44 -9.65
C GLY A 292 8.56 -4.90 -9.21
N GLY A 293 7.33 -5.40 -9.31
CA GLY A 293 6.99 -6.80 -9.08
C GLY A 293 6.32 -7.14 -7.73
N GLY A 294 6.03 -6.17 -6.88
CA GLY A 294 5.25 -6.40 -5.66
C GLY A 294 3.79 -6.77 -5.96
N THR A 295 3.13 -7.47 -5.05
CA THR A 295 1.70 -7.83 -5.17
C THR A 295 0.86 -6.92 -4.29
N VAL A 296 -0.07 -6.19 -4.89
CA VAL A 296 -1.03 -5.35 -4.17
C VAL A 296 -2.42 -5.96 -4.23
N TYR A 297 -2.79 -6.56 -5.36
CA TYR A 297 -4.10 -7.20 -5.58
C TYR A 297 -3.93 -8.69 -5.86
N LEU A 298 -4.89 -9.47 -5.37
CA LEU A 298 -4.98 -10.92 -5.56
C LEU A 298 -6.14 -11.27 -6.47
#